data_b7ab8d83be391da8e9b587dc3871a23c
#
_entry.id   b7ab8d83be391da8e9b587dc3871a23c
#
_cell.length_a   1.000
_cell.length_b   1.000
_cell.length_c   1.000
_cell.angle_alpha   90.00
_cell.angle_beta   90.00
_cell.angle_gamma   90.00
#
_symmetry.space_group_name_H-M   'P 1'
#
loop_
_entity.id
_entity.type
_entity.pdbx_description
1 polymer ?
#
loop_
_entity_poly.entity_id
_entity_poly.type
_entity_poly.pdbx_seq_one_letter_code
_entity_poly.pdbx_strand_id
1 'polypeptide(L)'
;YQWSVNDFIDEHYLWECYGANGFFRSFKGAKQSAGLNVKVSSELLNINLATGNVDVKLFANKDVKVLIIDNAYGVAEKNITLKKGKNITSVIDTQKSGGWYDFTISIVGDDIFEQRYAGRVETGKQSISDPFMGRVKLKK
;
A
#
# COMPACT_ATOMS: atom_id res chain seq x y z
N TYR A 1 -2.29 -8.26 18.07
CA TYR A 1 -1.91 -9.66 17.81
C TYR A 1 -0.53 -9.67 17.13
N GLN A 2 0.29 -10.64 17.50
CA GLN A 2 1.62 -10.84 16.94
C GLN A 2 1.76 -12.32 16.59
N TRP A 3 2.20 -12.61 15.36
CA TRP A 3 2.47 -13.96 14.89
C TRP A 3 3.92 -14.09 14.46
N SER A 4 4.49 -15.27 14.65
CA SER A 4 5.80 -15.61 14.13
C SER A 4 5.66 -16.11 12.67
N VAL A 5 6.57 -15.72 11.79
CA VAL A 5 6.62 -16.28 10.42
C VAL A 5 6.88 -17.80 10.45
N ASN A 6 7.51 -18.30 11.51
CA ASN A 6 7.75 -19.74 11.69
C ASN A 6 6.46 -20.55 11.95
N ASP A 7 5.34 -19.88 12.26
CA ASP A 7 4.03 -20.52 12.46
C ASP A 7 3.33 -20.85 11.13
N PHE A 8 3.88 -20.40 9.99
CA PHE A 8 3.35 -20.64 8.65
C PHE A 8 4.08 -21.76 7.93
N ILE A 9 3.34 -22.55 7.13
CA ILE A 9 3.91 -23.62 6.30
C ILE A 9 4.90 -23.00 5.31
N ASP A 10 6.07 -23.64 5.14
CA ASP A 10 7.15 -23.22 4.26
C ASP A 10 7.68 -21.80 4.51
N GLU A 11 7.47 -21.27 5.72
CA GLU A 11 7.90 -19.92 6.10
C GLU A 11 7.36 -18.81 5.16
N HIS A 12 6.31 -19.09 4.40
CA HIS A 12 5.55 -18.14 3.60
C HIS A 12 4.30 -17.72 4.34
N TYR A 13 3.91 -16.44 4.19
CA TYR A 13 2.68 -15.92 4.77
C TYR A 13 1.83 -15.18 3.73
N LEU A 14 0.54 -15.31 3.87
CA LEU A 14 -0.47 -14.45 3.29
C LEU A 14 -1.44 -14.06 4.41
N TRP A 15 -1.51 -12.78 4.68
CA TRP A 15 -2.43 -12.25 5.68
C TRP A 15 -3.29 -11.15 5.06
N GLU A 16 -4.59 -11.21 5.26
CA GLU A 16 -5.55 -10.25 4.73
C GLU A 16 -6.45 -9.72 5.84
N CYS A 17 -6.76 -8.43 5.77
CA CYS A 17 -7.66 -7.74 6.68
C CYS A 17 -8.66 -6.92 5.89
N TYR A 18 -9.93 -7.12 6.21
CA TYR A 18 -11.06 -6.42 5.62
C TYR A 18 -11.72 -5.55 6.70
N GLY A 19 -12.12 -4.35 6.34
CA GLY A 19 -12.82 -3.42 7.21
C GLY A 19 -13.95 -2.69 6.51
N ALA A 20 -14.57 -1.76 7.23
CA ALA A 20 -15.61 -0.92 6.67
C ALA A 20 -15.07 0.03 5.58
N ASN A 21 -15.96 0.56 4.74
CA ASN A 21 -15.66 1.57 3.72
C ASN A 21 -14.54 1.16 2.75
N GLY A 22 -14.53 -0.11 2.31
CA GLY A 22 -13.54 -0.62 1.35
C GLY A 22 -12.13 -0.75 1.92
N PHE A 23 -11.95 -0.64 3.24
CA PHE A 23 -10.66 -0.89 3.86
C PHE A 23 -10.20 -2.32 3.60
N PHE A 24 -9.04 -2.45 2.98
CA PHE A 24 -8.41 -3.73 2.72
C PHE A 24 -6.90 -3.63 2.89
N ARG A 25 -6.32 -4.64 3.49
CA ARG A 25 -4.86 -4.80 3.60
C ARG A 25 -4.51 -6.26 3.30
N SER A 26 -3.51 -6.46 2.46
CA SER A 26 -2.95 -7.78 2.19
C SER A 26 -1.43 -7.71 2.33
N PHE A 27 -0.87 -8.70 3.00
CA PHE A 27 0.56 -8.84 3.23
C PHE A 27 0.96 -10.26 2.84
N LYS A 28 1.77 -10.36 1.82
CA LYS A 28 2.32 -11.61 1.30
C LYS A 28 3.84 -11.53 1.32
N GLY A 29 4.49 -12.60 1.76
CA GLY A 29 5.94 -12.63 1.83
C GLY A 29 6.46 -13.96 2.35
N ALA A 30 7.78 -14.02 2.50
CA ALA A 30 8.47 -15.10 3.15
C ALA A 30 9.44 -14.55 4.20
N LYS A 31 9.92 -15.40 5.11
CA LYS A 31 10.90 -15.05 6.12
C LYS A 31 12.14 -14.35 5.55
N GLN A 32 12.56 -14.75 4.36
CA GLN A 32 13.74 -14.20 3.68
C GLN A 32 13.46 -12.97 2.82
N SER A 33 12.19 -12.63 2.56
CA SER A 33 11.79 -11.49 1.73
C SER A 33 11.93 -10.13 2.44
N ALA A 34 12.25 -10.10 3.72
CA ALA A 34 12.23 -8.92 4.59
C ALA A 34 13.36 -7.91 4.30
N GLY A 35 13.40 -7.39 3.07
CA GLY A 35 14.31 -6.29 2.70
C GLY A 35 13.69 -4.91 2.78
N LEU A 36 12.37 -4.81 3.00
CA LEU A 36 11.61 -3.58 2.95
C LEU A 36 10.59 -3.50 4.09
N ASN A 37 10.64 -2.42 4.86
CA ASN A 37 9.59 -2.05 5.79
C ASN A 37 8.70 -0.99 5.15
N VAL A 38 7.39 -1.20 5.20
CA VAL A 38 6.37 -0.31 4.65
C VAL A 38 5.46 0.20 5.77
N LYS A 39 5.24 1.51 5.81
CA LYS A 39 4.24 2.14 6.65
C LYS A 39 3.35 3.03 5.80
N VAL A 40 2.05 2.78 5.83
CA VAL A 40 1.04 3.55 5.10
C VAL A 40 0.20 4.33 6.11
N SER A 41 0.04 5.63 5.87
CA SER A 41 -0.75 6.53 6.71
C SER A 41 -1.38 7.65 5.88
N SER A 42 -2.42 8.30 6.40
CA SER A 42 -2.91 9.53 5.78
C SER A 42 -1.84 10.61 5.83
N GLU A 43 -1.69 11.36 4.75
CA GLU A 43 -0.85 12.56 4.73
C GLU A 43 -1.51 13.65 5.59
N LEU A 44 -0.75 14.24 6.50
CA LEU A 44 -1.24 15.28 7.41
C LEU A 44 -0.58 16.61 7.11
N LEU A 45 -1.37 17.67 6.97
CA LEU A 45 -0.91 19.07 6.97
C LEU A 45 -0.50 19.51 8.38
N ASN A 46 -1.27 19.07 9.39
CA ASN A 46 -0.98 19.25 10.81
C ASN A 46 -1.64 18.12 11.62
N ILE A 47 -1.52 18.15 12.94
CA ILE A 47 -1.97 17.08 13.83
C ILE A 47 -3.45 16.68 13.67
N ASN A 48 -4.29 17.59 13.14
CA ASN A 48 -5.74 17.39 13.05
C ASN A 48 -6.30 17.54 11.62
N LEU A 49 -5.44 17.74 10.60
CA LEU A 49 -5.91 18.02 9.25
C LEU A 49 -5.20 17.12 8.23
N ALA A 50 -5.95 16.18 7.66
CA ALA A 50 -5.51 15.35 6.55
C ALA A 50 -5.65 16.11 5.22
N THR A 51 -4.66 15.96 4.33
CA THR A 51 -4.70 16.49 2.96
C THR A 51 -5.73 15.77 2.09
N GLY A 52 -6.01 14.52 2.43
CA GLY A 52 -6.74 13.57 1.60
C GLY A 52 -5.85 12.57 0.89
N ASN A 53 -4.54 12.80 0.86
CA ASN A 53 -3.57 11.89 0.25
C ASN A 53 -3.06 10.82 1.22
N VAL A 54 -2.31 9.87 0.70
CA VAL A 54 -1.72 8.77 1.47
C VAL A 54 -0.20 8.84 1.39
N ASP A 55 0.46 8.85 2.56
CA ASP A 55 1.90 8.67 2.70
C ASP A 55 2.27 7.20 2.71
N VAL A 56 3.18 6.83 1.84
CA VAL A 56 3.85 5.53 1.81
C VAL A 56 5.29 5.72 2.24
N LYS A 57 5.61 5.35 3.47
CA LYS A 57 6.96 5.42 4.03
C LYS A 57 7.64 4.08 3.84
N LEU A 58 8.77 4.08 3.16
CA LEU A 58 9.58 2.92 2.84
C LEU A 58 10.92 3.02 3.55
N PHE A 59 11.36 1.94 4.19
CA PHE A 59 12.70 1.82 4.77
C PHE A 59 13.34 0.51 4.28
N ALA A 60 14.54 0.61 3.71
CA ALA A 60 15.23 -0.52 3.10
C ALA A 60 16.30 -1.11 4.04
N ASN A 61 16.19 -2.42 4.34
CA ASN A 61 17.18 -3.18 5.10
C ASN A 61 18.29 -3.75 4.21
N LYS A 62 18.08 -3.76 2.90
CA LYS A 62 19.03 -4.11 1.83
C LYS A 62 18.77 -3.23 0.62
N ASP A 63 19.64 -3.25 -0.38
CA ASP A 63 19.38 -2.56 -1.64
C ASP A 63 18.16 -3.19 -2.33
N VAL A 64 17.16 -2.38 -2.65
CA VAL A 64 15.90 -2.83 -3.29
C VAL A 64 15.43 -1.85 -4.35
N LYS A 65 14.73 -2.39 -5.35
CA LYS A 65 13.91 -1.62 -6.28
C LYS A 65 12.45 -1.90 -5.96
N VAL A 66 11.71 -0.87 -5.58
CA VAL A 66 10.31 -0.95 -5.18
C VAL A 66 9.44 -0.46 -6.32
N LEU A 67 8.39 -1.20 -6.60
CA LEU A 67 7.36 -0.84 -7.56
C LEU A 67 6.06 -0.57 -6.79
N ILE A 68 5.43 0.58 -7.01
CA ILE A 68 4.11 0.92 -6.50
C ILE A 68 3.16 1.08 -7.69
N ILE A 69 2.14 0.22 -7.76
CA ILE A 69 1.16 0.19 -8.84
C ILE A 69 -0.21 0.55 -8.28
N ASP A 70 -0.86 1.56 -8.86
CA ASP A 70 -2.28 1.81 -8.62
C ASP A 70 -3.15 0.77 -9.33
N ASN A 71 -4.07 0.16 -8.59
CA ASN A 71 -4.90 -0.92 -9.12
C ASN A 71 -6.22 -0.42 -9.72
N ALA A 72 -6.63 0.84 -9.42
CA ALA A 72 -8.00 1.25 -9.70
C ALA A 72 -8.15 2.68 -10.24
N TYR A 73 -7.43 3.67 -9.74
CA TYR A 73 -7.79 5.09 -9.91
C TYR A 73 -6.94 5.85 -10.92
N GLY A 74 -6.02 5.18 -11.61
CA GLY A 74 -5.21 5.75 -12.69
C GLY A 74 -4.07 6.65 -12.20
N VAL A 75 -3.60 6.45 -10.98
CA VAL A 75 -2.37 7.09 -10.49
C VAL A 75 -1.17 6.48 -11.20
N ALA A 76 -0.22 7.30 -11.60
CA ALA A 76 0.97 6.83 -12.28
C ALA A 76 1.79 5.86 -11.41
N GLU A 77 2.28 4.80 -12.04
CA GLU A 77 3.22 3.85 -11.45
C GLU A 77 4.48 4.55 -10.94
N LYS A 78 5.01 4.09 -9.80
CA LYS A 78 6.24 4.63 -9.22
C LYS A 78 7.29 3.53 -9.08
N ASN A 79 8.46 3.80 -9.63
CA ASN A 79 9.66 2.98 -9.51
C ASN A 79 10.66 3.68 -8.59
N ILE A 80 10.99 3.08 -7.45
CA ILE A 80 11.82 3.68 -6.40
C ILE A 80 13.00 2.77 -6.12
N THR A 81 14.23 3.30 -6.29
CA THR A 81 15.45 2.59 -5.89
C THR A 81 15.89 3.07 -4.52
N LEU A 82 16.00 2.15 -3.57
CA LEU A 82 16.44 2.40 -2.21
C LEU A 82 17.71 1.63 -1.89
N LYS A 83 18.69 2.32 -1.33
CA LYS A 83 19.90 1.72 -0.77
C LYS A 83 19.64 1.28 0.67
N LYS A 84 20.39 0.26 1.11
CA LYS A 84 20.37 -0.22 2.50
C LYS A 84 20.48 0.94 3.49
N GLY A 85 19.61 0.94 4.51
CA GLY A 85 19.55 1.95 5.56
C GLY A 85 18.90 3.28 5.16
N LYS A 86 18.40 3.41 3.92
CA LYS A 86 17.71 4.61 3.46
C LYS A 86 16.21 4.48 3.62
N ASN A 87 15.56 5.64 3.79
CA ASN A 87 14.12 5.77 3.80
C ASN A 87 13.66 6.82 2.81
N ILE A 88 12.41 6.71 2.38
CA ILE A 88 11.72 7.70 1.55
C ILE A 88 10.24 7.70 1.90
N THR A 89 9.59 8.84 1.72
CA THR A 89 8.13 8.96 1.73
C THR A 89 7.66 9.23 0.31
N SER A 90 6.76 8.39 -0.19
CA SER A 90 6.08 8.57 -1.47
C SER A 90 4.61 8.89 -1.21
N VAL A 91 4.11 9.98 -1.79
CA VAL A 91 2.72 10.41 -1.63
C VAL A 91 1.87 9.83 -2.76
N ILE A 92 0.76 9.20 -2.41
CA ILE A 92 -0.28 8.78 -3.35
C ILE A 92 -1.35 9.88 -3.39
N ASP A 93 -1.47 10.53 -4.53
CA ASP A 93 -2.49 11.55 -4.77
C ASP A 93 -3.85 10.89 -4.98
N THR A 94 -4.81 11.25 -4.13
CA THR A 94 -6.17 10.71 -4.16
C THR A 94 -7.22 11.76 -4.54
N GLN A 95 -6.82 12.95 -4.97
CA GLN A 95 -7.76 14.04 -5.27
C GLN A 95 -8.77 13.65 -6.34
N LYS A 96 -8.31 13.01 -7.42
CA LYS A 96 -9.16 12.57 -8.52
C LYS A 96 -10.14 11.45 -8.17
N SER A 97 -9.82 10.67 -7.13
CA SER A 97 -10.64 9.55 -6.65
C SER A 97 -11.53 9.93 -5.45
N GLY A 98 -11.47 11.17 -4.97
CA GLY A 98 -12.22 11.59 -3.79
C GLY A 98 -11.76 10.95 -2.48
N GLY A 99 -10.45 10.70 -2.36
CA GLY A 99 -9.83 10.09 -1.20
C GLY A 99 -9.71 8.57 -1.27
N TRP A 100 -10.27 7.92 -2.30
CA TRP A 100 -10.15 6.48 -2.49
C TRP A 100 -8.78 6.08 -3.04
N TYR A 101 -8.24 4.97 -2.54
CA TYR A 101 -6.97 4.41 -3.02
C TYR A 101 -7.02 2.88 -3.04
N ASP A 102 -6.29 2.31 -3.97
CA ASP A 102 -6.01 0.87 -4.07
C ASP A 102 -4.69 0.69 -4.81
N PHE A 103 -3.64 0.38 -4.08
CA PHE A 103 -2.32 0.21 -4.67
C PHE A 103 -1.58 -1.00 -4.10
N THR A 104 -0.71 -1.55 -4.92
CA THR A 104 0.17 -2.68 -4.58
C THR A 104 1.63 -2.23 -4.54
N ILE A 105 2.34 -2.67 -3.53
CA ILE A 105 3.79 -2.48 -3.37
C ILE A 105 4.47 -3.83 -3.55
N SER A 106 5.42 -3.90 -4.45
CA SER A 106 6.24 -5.09 -4.70
C SER A 106 7.72 -4.73 -4.77
N ILE A 107 8.58 -5.74 -4.70
CA ILE A 107 10.03 -5.62 -4.88
C ILE A 107 10.37 -6.26 -6.22
N VAL A 108 11.04 -5.51 -7.09
CA VAL A 108 11.49 -6.03 -8.39
C VAL A 108 12.48 -7.16 -8.18
N GLY A 109 12.17 -8.34 -8.73
CA GLY A 109 12.99 -9.55 -8.58
C GLY A 109 12.66 -10.39 -7.32
N ASP A 110 11.60 -10.03 -6.56
CA ASP A 110 11.05 -10.84 -5.47
C ASP A 110 9.58 -11.13 -5.77
N ASP A 111 9.29 -12.29 -6.32
CA ASP A 111 7.93 -12.69 -6.73
C ASP A 111 7.02 -13.05 -5.54
N ILE A 112 7.60 -13.11 -4.34
CA ILE A 112 6.88 -13.51 -3.13
C ILE A 112 6.40 -12.28 -2.35
N PHE A 113 7.23 -11.22 -2.28
CA PHE A 113 6.88 -10.01 -1.52
C PHE A 113 5.83 -9.17 -2.25
N GLU A 114 4.67 -9.02 -1.62
CA GLU A 114 3.61 -8.15 -2.10
C GLU A 114 2.81 -7.60 -0.91
N GLN A 115 2.52 -6.30 -0.93
CA GLN A 115 1.62 -5.68 0.03
C GLN A 115 0.60 -4.82 -0.73
N ARG A 116 -0.69 -5.03 -0.46
CA ARG A 116 -1.78 -4.25 -1.06
C ARG A 116 -2.52 -3.45 -0.01
N TYR A 117 -2.82 -2.23 -0.35
CA TYR A 117 -3.50 -1.26 0.50
C TYR A 117 -4.65 -0.63 -0.27
N ALA A 118 -5.87 -0.84 0.20
CA ALA A 118 -7.05 -0.16 -0.33
C ALA A 118 -7.88 0.45 0.80
N GLY A 119 -8.63 1.49 0.46
CA GLY A 119 -9.49 2.19 1.40
C GLY A 119 -9.77 3.62 0.96
N ARG A 120 -10.19 4.42 1.94
CA ARG A 120 -10.47 5.83 1.75
C ARG A 120 -9.84 6.66 2.87
N VAL A 121 -9.29 7.82 2.51
CA VAL A 121 -8.81 8.80 3.49
C VAL A 121 -10.00 9.58 4.02
N GLU A 122 -10.22 9.54 5.33
CA GLU A 122 -11.26 10.32 6.00
C GLU A 122 -10.71 11.70 6.34
N THR A 123 -11.30 12.73 5.73
CA THR A 123 -10.89 14.13 5.91
C THR A 123 -11.90 14.94 6.74
N GLY A 124 -13.01 14.31 7.18
CA GLY A 124 -14.13 15.01 7.81
C GLY A 124 -15.00 15.83 6.85
N LYS A 125 -14.65 15.87 5.56
CA LYS A 125 -15.45 16.52 4.52
C LYS A 125 -16.46 15.55 3.91
N GLN A 126 -17.45 16.10 3.20
CA GLN A 126 -18.43 15.30 2.46
C GLN A 126 -17.74 14.28 1.58
N SER A 127 -18.18 13.02 1.68
CA SER A 127 -17.60 11.92 0.94
C SER A 127 -18.31 11.67 -0.37
N ILE A 128 -17.60 11.09 -1.32
CA ILE A 128 -18.18 10.52 -2.53
C ILE A 128 -18.09 9.00 -2.46
N SER A 129 -19.06 8.32 -3.09
CA SER A 129 -18.99 6.87 -3.28
C SER A 129 -17.76 6.51 -4.09
N ASP A 130 -17.27 5.28 -3.91
CA ASP A 130 -16.14 4.78 -4.69
C ASP A 130 -16.43 4.91 -6.20
N PRO A 131 -15.65 5.70 -6.96
CA PRO A 131 -15.84 5.87 -8.39
C PRO A 131 -15.64 4.59 -9.19
N PHE A 132 -15.08 3.54 -8.57
CA PHE A 132 -14.89 2.21 -9.17
C PHE A 132 -15.96 1.19 -8.75
N MET A 133 -16.89 1.56 -7.88
CA MET A 133 -17.96 0.66 -7.44
C MET A 133 -18.78 0.16 -8.64
N GLY A 134 -18.87 -1.17 -8.79
CA GLY A 134 -19.63 -1.80 -9.87
C GLY A 134 -18.93 -1.86 -11.23
N ARG A 135 -17.68 -1.41 -11.37
CA ARG A 135 -16.92 -1.57 -12.61
C ARG A 135 -16.32 -2.98 -12.69
N VAL A 136 -16.74 -3.72 -13.70
CA VAL A 136 -16.09 -4.99 -14.06
C VAL A 136 -14.78 -4.65 -14.80
N LYS A 137 -13.63 -5.10 -14.27
CA LYS A 137 -12.38 -5.08 -15.04
C LYS A 137 -12.55 -6.05 -16.22
N LEU A 138 -12.74 -5.54 -17.42
CA LEU A 138 -12.59 -6.34 -18.62
C LEU A 138 -11.12 -6.76 -18.68
N LYS A 139 -10.84 -8.05 -18.51
CA LYS A 139 -9.52 -8.60 -18.81
C LYS A 139 -9.24 -8.33 -20.28
N LYS A 140 -8.21 -7.51 -20.54
CA LYS A 140 -7.62 -7.43 -21.87
C LYS A 140 -6.84 -8.69 -22.18
#